data_2bcd7a209b6ae62f76d0ba56a4f21229
#
_entry.id   2bcd7a209b6ae62f76d0ba56a4f21229
#
_cell.length_a   1.000
_cell.length_b   1.000
_cell.length_c   1.000
_cell.angle_alpha   90.00
_cell.angle_beta   90.00
_cell.angle_gamma   90.00
#
_symmetry.space_group_name_H-M   'P 1'
#
loop_
_entity.id
_entity.type
_entity.pdbx_description
1 polymer ?
#
loop_
_entity_poly.entity_id
_entity_poly.type
_entity_poly.pdbx_seq_one_letter_code
_entity_poly.pdbx_strand_id
1 'polypeptide(L)'
;MISRVLQACYDAHDIRNDEMHKHNRYTSPMPVIIYKSNDYLNCIIDGLEPSVERIEIFTHDSFFYRCLRALFNGRTQYPKHFFSLYLSNKTIRTLKKVKEPAILLGEFDIRLLHLTANFLRNTNYTFFWSWNEVSKKELEALQNMGYNISLYDYYAATIFNLKYIHQVYRFAPASIIKPEVKTQEYDCYWLGKIKSRLPVVNRLEKFLLSQKLTCRFIYVYERAQRLSYIENLRNVLNSKCIIDINDEGSFGLSLRVMESIFFNRKLITTNSFIRQCDFYNPNNIFIYGEDKDENIKAFMDLDYQPVSQDILNRYDINEWIGNFLFQQSL
;
A
#
# COMPACT_ATOMS: atom_id res chain seq x y z
N MET A 1 -11.71 -9.43 25.89
CA MET A 1 -12.78 -8.45 25.54
C MET A 1 -12.49 -7.75 24.21
N ILE A 2 -11.29 -7.24 23.98
CA ILE A 2 -10.86 -6.59 22.73
C ILE A 2 -11.05 -7.50 21.48
N SER A 3 -10.69 -8.77 21.56
CA SER A 3 -10.84 -9.75 20.47
C SER A 3 -12.29 -9.95 19.99
N ARG A 4 -13.29 -9.91 20.88
CA ARG A 4 -14.71 -10.07 20.50
C ARG A 4 -15.31 -8.83 19.84
N VAL A 5 -14.86 -7.64 20.26
CA VAL A 5 -15.29 -6.37 19.64
C VAL A 5 -14.68 -6.25 18.24
N LEU A 6 -13.42 -6.66 18.07
CA LEU A 6 -12.74 -6.71 16.79
C LEU A 6 -13.41 -7.66 15.79
N GLN A 7 -13.80 -8.85 16.25
CA GLN A 7 -14.52 -9.83 15.41
C GLN A 7 -15.88 -9.32 14.98
N ALA A 8 -16.66 -8.72 15.87
CA ALA A 8 -17.98 -8.16 15.55
C ALA A 8 -17.92 -6.97 14.57
N CYS A 9 -16.87 -6.15 14.66
CA CYS A 9 -16.64 -5.05 13.70
C CYS A 9 -16.23 -5.57 12.32
N TYR A 10 -15.44 -6.65 12.27
CA TYR A 10 -14.99 -7.27 11.03
C TYR A 10 -16.16 -7.95 10.30
N ASP A 11 -16.96 -8.75 11.03
CA ASP A 11 -18.15 -9.42 10.48
C ASP A 11 -19.16 -8.41 9.93
N ALA A 12 -19.34 -7.27 10.60
CA ALA A 12 -20.22 -6.20 10.13
C ALA A 12 -19.68 -5.48 8.88
N HIS A 13 -18.36 -5.41 8.72
CA HIS A 13 -17.72 -4.79 7.56
C HIS A 13 -17.73 -5.73 6.34
N ASP A 14 -17.49 -7.01 6.56
CA ASP A 14 -17.49 -8.03 5.49
C ASP A 14 -18.90 -8.26 4.93
N ILE A 15 -19.92 -8.32 5.78
CA ILE A 15 -21.33 -8.46 5.35
C ILE A 15 -21.75 -7.26 4.48
N ARG A 16 -21.35 -6.03 4.83
CA ARG A 16 -21.65 -4.85 4.02
C ARG A 16 -20.93 -4.84 2.68
N ASN A 17 -19.68 -5.33 2.62
CA ASN A 17 -18.93 -5.42 1.38
C ASN A 17 -19.48 -6.50 0.45
N ASP A 18 -19.87 -7.68 0.97
CA ASP A 18 -20.44 -8.78 0.16
C ASP A 18 -21.79 -8.42 -0.47
N GLU A 19 -22.65 -7.67 0.22
CA GLU A 19 -23.92 -7.22 -0.34
C GLU A 19 -23.73 -6.13 -1.42
N MET A 20 -22.73 -5.27 -1.29
CA MET A 20 -22.44 -4.20 -2.25
C MET A 20 -21.83 -4.70 -3.57
N HIS A 21 -21.07 -5.79 -3.56
CA HIS A 21 -20.46 -6.33 -4.78
C HIS A 21 -21.44 -7.04 -5.73
N LYS A 22 -22.66 -7.36 -5.28
CA LYS A 22 -23.64 -8.10 -6.09
C LYS A 22 -24.57 -7.23 -6.96
N HIS A 23 -24.63 -5.90 -6.75
CA HIS A 23 -25.56 -5.06 -7.51
C HIS A 23 -24.91 -3.77 -8.04
N ASN A 24 -24.91 -3.66 -9.34
CA ASN A 24 -24.63 -2.48 -10.20
C ASN A 24 -23.18 -1.97 -10.27
N ARG A 25 -22.54 -2.31 -11.37
CA ARG A 25 -21.34 -1.61 -11.86
C ARG A 25 -21.72 -0.15 -12.17
N TYR A 26 -21.31 0.74 -11.27
CA TYR A 26 -21.13 2.19 -11.41
C TYR A 26 -22.23 2.99 -12.15
N THR A 27 -23.18 3.51 -11.40
CA THR A 27 -24.07 4.62 -11.84
C THR A 27 -23.46 6.00 -11.51
N SER A 28 -22.44 6.06 -10.68
CA SER A 28 -21.70 7.29 -10.35
C SER A 28 -20.49 7.47 -11.27
N PRO A 29 -20.08 8.72 -11.57
CA PRO A 29 -18.88 8.96 -12.36
C PRO A 29 -17.65 8.36 -11.67
N MET A 30 -16.79 7.71 -12.45
CA MET A 30 -15.54 7.11 -11.93
C MET A 30 -14.64 8.19 -11.35
N PRO A 31 -14.00 7.96 -10.20
CA PRO A 31 -13.12 8.94 -9.60
C PRO A 31 -11.86 9.14 -10.44
N VAL A 32 -11.33 10.35 -10.40
CA VAL A 32 -10.03 10.67 -10.98
C VAL A 32 -8.92 10.23 -10.02
N ILE A 33 -7.97 9.45 -10.50
CA ILE A 33 -6.80 9.07 -9.70
C ILE A 33 -5.72 10.12 -9.84
N ILE A 34 -5.38 10.78 -8.75
CA ILE A 34 -4.28 11.75 -8.66
C ILE A 34 -3.12 11.10 -7.94
N TYR A 35 -1.96 11.01 -8.57
CA TYR A 35 -0.84 10.27 -8.00
C TYR A 35 0.50 10.98 -8.23
N LYS A 36 1.45 10.69 -7.34
CA LYS A 36 2.85 11.04 -7.50
C LYS A 36 3.64 9.80 -7.87
N SER A 37 4.23 9.82 -9.04
CA SER A 37 4.96 8.69 -9.64
C SER A 37 6.08 8.16 -8.74
N ASN A 38 6.16 6.86 -8.63
CA ASN A 38 7.29 6.08 -8.18
C ASN A 38 7.21 4.66 -8.77
N ASP A 39 8.29 3.90 -8.74
CA ASP A 39 8.42 2.63 -9.47
C ASP A 39 7.28 1.63 -9.17
N TYR A 40 6.93 1.43 -7.89
CA TYR A 40 5.91 0.45 -7.52
C TYR A 40 4.49 0.98 -7.78
N LEU A 41 4.25 2.28 -7.53
CA LEU A 41 2.95 2.86 -7.77
C LEU A 41 2.63 2.91 -9.26
N ASN A 42 3.60 3.24 -10.10
CA ASN A 42 3.42 3.18 -11.56
C ASN A 42 3.00 1.79 -12.00
N CYS A 43 3.62 0.75 -11.45
CA CYS A 43 3.24 -0.63 -11.73
C CYS A 43 1.78 -0.93 -11.38
N ILE A 44 1.26 -0.36 -10.29
CA ILE A 44 -0.15 -0.52 -9.88
C ILE A 44 -1.07 0.32 -10.78
N ILE A 45 -0.75 1.58 -10.98
CA ILE A 45 -1.54 2.53 -11.80
C ILE A 45 -1.65 2.08 -13.27
N ASP A 46 -0.61 1.48 -13.83
CA ASP A 46 -0.65 0.91 -15.19
C ASP A 46 -1.66 -0.23 -15.34
N GLY A 47 -2.13 -0.81 -14.23
CA GLY A 47 -3.19 -1.80 -14.20
C GLY A 47 -4.61 -1.24 -14.26
N LEU A 48 -4.78 0.07 -14.12
CA LEU A 48 -6.10 0.71 -14.20
C LEU A 48 -6.69 0.58 -15.60
N GLU A 49 -8.00 0.36 -15.64
CA GLU A 49 -8.75 0.39 -16.88
C GLU A 49 -8.57 1.74 -17.60
N PRO A 50 -8.53 1.75 -18.94
CA PRO A 50 -8.37 2.98 -19.73
C PRO A 50 -9.45 4.04 -19.50
N SER A 51 -10.63 3.64 -19.04
CA SER A 51 -11.75 4.52 -18.71
C SER A 51 -11.52 5.37 -17.46
N VAL A 52 -10.59 4.96 -16.56
CA VAL A 52 -10.28 5.68 -15.34
C VAL A 52 -9.29 6.81 -15.64
N GLU A 53 -9.72 8.07 -15.41
CA GLU A 53 -8.84 9.23 -15.59
C GLU A 53 -7.73 9.22 -14.52
N ARG A 54 -6.50 9.45 -14.97
CA ARG A 54 -5.31 9.49 -14.12
C ARG A 54 -4.51 10.76 -14.35
N ILE A 55 -4.17 11.41 -13.25
CA ILE A 55 -3.39 12.66 -13.25
C ILE A 55 -2.13 12.45 -12.45
N GLU A 56 -0.99 12.45 -13.14
CA GLU A 56 0.30 12.45 -12.48
C GLU A 56 0.67 13.86 -12.01
N ILE A 57 1.07 13.97 -10.76
CA ILE A 57 1.57 15.23 -10.20
C ILE A 57 3.07 15.35 -10.47
N PHE A 58 3.43 16.34 -11.27
CA PHE A 58 4.81 16.70 -11.51
C PHE A 58 5.25 17.86 -10.61
N THR A 59 6.26 17.58 -9.77
CA THR A 59 6.92 18.59 -8.95
C THR A 59 8.20 19.06 -9.63
N HIS A 60 8.53 20.33 -9.45
CA HIS A 60 9.82 20.85 -9.93
C HIS A 60 10.95 20.36 -9.01
N ASP A 61 11.89 19.57 -9.54
CA ASP A 61 13.00 18.97 -8.80
C ASP A 61 14.36 19.61 -9.06
N SER A 62 14.39 20.80 -9.70
CA SER A 62 15.67 21.51 -9.92
C SER A 62 16.30 21.95 -8.59
N PHE A 63 17.63 22.15 -8.60
CA PHE A 63 18.37 22.62 -7.42
C PHE A 63 17.78 23.91 -6.85
N PHE A 64 17.34 24.84 -7.69
CA PHE A 64 16.70 26.08 -7.29
C PHE A 64 15.44 25.82 -6.47
N TYR A 65 14.56 24.92 -6.90
CA TYR A 65 13.33 24.60 -6.17
C TYR A 65 13.62 23.83 -4.87
N ARG A 66 14.72 23.04 -4.81
CA ARG A 66 15.16 22.41 -3.56
C ARG A 66 15.61 23.44 -2.53
N CYS A 67 16.35 24.45 -2.96
CA CYS A 67 16.76 25.57 -2.10
C CYS A 67 15.55 26.37 -1.59
N LEU A 68 14.61 26.70 -2.48
CA LEU A 68 13.36 27.37 -2.07
C LEU A 68 12.56 26.54 -1.07
N ARG A 69 12.46 25.22 -1.27
CA ARG A 69 11.82 24.33 -0.30
C ARG A 69 12.50 24.36 1.06
N ALA A 70 13.84 24.43 1.10
CA ALA A 70 14.58 24.50 2.34
C ALA A 70 14.31 25.80 3.12
N LEU A 71 14.14 26.94 2.44
CA LEU A 71 13.81 28.22 3.07
C LEU A 71 12.44 28.23 3.77
N PHE A 72 11.53 27.36 3.33
CA PHE A 72 10.18 27.23 3.88
C PHE A 72 9.99 25.97 4.74
N ASN A 73 11.08 25.30 5.07
CA ASN A 73 11.06 24.08 5.88
C ASN A 73 10.43 24.39 7.26
N GLY A 74 9.37 23.66 7.61
CA GLY A 74 8.68 23.83 8.90
C GLY A 74 7.41 24.68 8.87
N ARG A 75 7.07 25.37 7.76
CA ARG A 75 5.79 26.10 7.64
C ARG A 75 4.69 25.20 7.10
N THR A 76 3.55 25.19 7.77
CA THR A 76 2.35 24.44 7.33
C THR A 76 1.47 25.22 6.37
N GLN A 77 1.66 26.53 6.28
CA GLN A 77 0.91 27.40 5.36
C GLN A 77 1.87 28.15 4.44
N TYR A 78 1.58 28.13 3.15
CA TYR A 78 2.35 28.80 2.11
C TYR A 78 1.51 29.90 1.45
N PRO A 79 2.10 31.08 1.18
CA PRO A 79 1.42 32.10 0.37
C PRO A 79 1.08 31.52 -1.01
N LYS A 80 -0.14 31.81 -1.50
CA LYS A 80 -0.65 31.26 -2.79
C LYS A 80 0.29 31.47 -3.99
N HIS A 81 1.10 32.53 -3.96
CA HIS A 81 2.05 32.84 -5.03
C HIS A 81 3.24 31.85 -5.13
N PHE A 82 3.53 31.08 -4.08
CA PHE A 82 4.62 30.11 -4.08
C PHE A 82 4.21 28.73 -4.64
N PHE A 83 2.92 28.50 -4.88
CA PHE A 83 2.41 27.22 -5.35
C PHE A 83 2.90 26.87 -6.76
N SER A 84 3.03 27.86 -7.65
CA SER A 84 3.59 27.68 -9.00
C SER A 84 5.06 27.28 -9.00
N LEU A 85 5.75 27.46 -7.87
CA LEU A 85 7.15 27.06 -7.73
C LEU A 85 7.32 25.54 -7.43
N TYR A 86 6.28 24.88 -6.94
CA TYR A 86 6.32 23.46 -6.59
C TYR A 86 5.72 22.58 -7.68
N LEU A 87 4.55 22.95 -8.18
CA LEU A 87 3.82 22.18 -9.18
C LEU A 87 4.05 22.76 -10.57
N SER A 88 4.19 21.88 -11.56
CA SER A 88 4.27 22.32 -12.94
C SER A 88 2.98 23.04 -13.35
N ASN A 89 3.10 24.02 -14.25
CA ASN A 89 1.93 24.73 -14.79
C ASN A 89 0.92 23.76 -15.45
N LYS A 90 1.42 22.66 -16.03
CA LYS A 90 0.57 21.60 -16.59
C LYS A 90 -0.25 20.95 -15.48
N THR A 91 0.37 20.50 -14.40
CA THR A 91 -0.31 19.91 -13.23
C THR A 91 -1.37 20.85 -12.67
N ILE A 92 -1.02 22.12 -12.43
CA ILE A 92 -1.97 23.11 -11.90
C ILE A 92 -3.19 23.26 -12.80
N ARG A 93 -2.98 23.38 -14.13
CA ARG A 93 -4.09 23.51 -15.08
C ARG A 93 -4.98 22.27 -15.10
N THR A 94 -4.42 21.09 -14.97
CA THR A 94 -5.15 19.84 -14.94
C THR A 94 -5.95 19.71 -13.66
N LEU A 95 -5.35 19.95 -12.49
CA LEU A 95 -6.06 19.89 -11.19
C LEU A 95 -7.27 20.84 -11.14
N LYS A 96 -7.15 22.06 -11.69
CA LYS A 96 -8.26 23.01 -11.76
C LYS A 96 -9.44 22.55 -12.62
N LYS A 97 -9.25 21.57 -13.48
CA LYS A 97 -10.30 21.03 -14.36
C LYS A 97 -11.03 19.85 -13.73
N VAL A 98 -10.48 19.24 -12.67
CA VAL A 98 -11.11 18.12 -11.98
C VAL A 98 -12.45 18.54 -11.42
N LYS A 99 -13.52 17.88 -11.84
CA LYS A 99 -14.90 18.10 -11.40
C LYS A 99 -15.46 16.89 -10.67
N GLU A 100 -14.94 15.73 -10.99
CA GLU A 100 -15.34 14.44 -10.45
C GLU A 100 -14.68 14.16 -9.11
N PRO A 101 -15.21 13.22 -8.33
CA PRO A 101 -14.50 12.73 -7.14
C PRO A 101 -13.07 12.35 -7.47
N ALA A 102 -12.14 12.68 -6.61
CA ALA A 102 -10.73 12.39 -6.82
C ALA A 102 -10.15 11.56 -5.67
N ILE A 103 -9.28 10.62 -6.01
CA ILE A 103 -8.52 9.80 -5.04
C ILE A 103 -7.05 10.18 -5.15
N LEU A 104 -6.45 10.64 -4.06
CA LEU A 104 -5.01 10.84 -3.97
C LEU A 104 -4.36 9.54 -3.52
N LEU A 105 -3.50 8.99 -4.38
CA LEU A 105 -2.87 7.69 -4.20
C LEU A 105 -1.34 7.83 -4.21
N GLY A 106 -0.67 7.34 -3.17
CA GLY A 106 0.80 7.28 -3.10
C GLY A 106 1.41 8.14 -1.99
N GLU A 107 2.72 8.39 -2.13
CA GLU A 107 3.50 9.12 -1.13
C GLU A 107 3.33 10.64 -1.32
N PHE A 108 2.31 11.19 -0.67
CA PHE A 108 2.13 12.62 -0.58
C PHE A 108 2.66 13.13 0.77
N ASP A 109 3.59 14.07 0.74
CA ASP A 109 3.90 14.83 1.94
C ASP A 109 2.80 15.88 2.22
N ILE A 110 2.69 16.31 3.46
CA ILE A 110 1.65 17.25 3.91
C ILE A 110 1.63 18.55 3.10
N ARG A 111 2.76 18.97 2.56
CA ARG A 111 2.89 20.18 1.74
C ARG A 111 2.27 19.98 0.38
N LEU A 112 2.56 18.83 -0.25
CA LEU A 112 1.98 18.49 -1.54
C LEU A 112 0.47 18.33 -1.44
N LEU A 113 -0.03 17.76 -0.34
CA LEU A 113 -1.46 17.65 -0.06
C LEU A 113 -2.10 19.04 0.08
N HIS A 114 -1.47 19.93 0.84
CA HIS A 114 -1.95 21.31 0.97
C HIS A 114 -1.98 22.06 -0.38
N LEU A 115 -0.93 21.90 -1.20
CA LEU A 115 -0.87 22.47 -2.53
C LEU A 115 -1.97 21.92 -3.44
N THR A 116 -2.18 20.61 -3.41
CA THR A 116 -3.21 19.95 -4.22
C THR A 116 -4.60 20.41 -3.83
N ALA A 117 -4.92 20.50 -2.54
CA ALA A 117 -6.19 20.99 -2.03
C ALA A 117 -6.53 22.42 -2.53
N ASN A 118 -5.53 23.30 -2.65
CA ASN A 118 -5.75 24.66 -3.15
C ASN A 118 -6.18 24.75 -4.62
N PHE A 119 -5.93 23.71 -5.40
CA PHE A 119 -6.26 23.68 -6.83
C PHE A 119 -7.47 22.81 -7.15
N LEU A 120 -7.83 21.88 -6.29
CA LEU A 120 -9.07 21.12 -6.39
C LEU A 120 -10.25 21.99 -5.98
N ARG A 121 -11.29 22.06 -6.83
CA ARG A 121 -12.43 22.95 -6.60
C ARG A 121 -13.32 22.54 -5.44
N ASN A 122 -13.36 21.24 -5.17
CA ASN A 122 -14.19 20.66 -4.12
C ASN A 122 -13.47 19.56 -3.40
N THR A 123 -12.80 19.90 -2.29
CA THR A 123 -12.07 18.92 -1.47
C THR A 123 -12.99 17.95 -0.73
N ASN A 124 -14.28 18.29 -0.54
CA ASN A 124 -15.24 17.41 0.12
C ASN A 124 -15.48 16.09 -0.64
N TYR A 125 -15.16 16.07 -1.94
CA TYR A 125 -15.20 14.86 -2.78
C TYR A 125 -13.78 14.35 -3.12
N THR A 126 -12.79 14.78 -2.35
CA THR A 126 -11.42 14.33 -2.53
C THR A 126 -11.06 13.40 -1.39
N PHE A 127 -10.69 12.19 -1.76
CA PHE A 127 -10.30 11.13 -0.84
C PHE A 127 -8.78 11.07 -0.78
N PHE A 128 -8.24 11.01 0.41
CA PHE A 128 -6.84 10.72 0.65
C PHE A 128 -6.73 9.35 1.31
N TRP A 129 -6.12 8.42 0.63
CA TRP A 129 -5.79 7.12 1.19
C TRP A 129 -4.31 7.10 1.58
N SER A 130 -4.07 6.95 2.87
CA SER A 130 -2.69 6.92 3.37
C SER A 130 -2.07 5.55 3.15
N TRP A 131 -0.98 5.55 2.42
CA TRP A 131 -0.14 4.38 2.18
C TRP A 131 0.88 4.13 3.31
N ASN A 132 1.15 5.13 4.12
CA ASN A 132 2.11 5.13 5.21
C ASN A 132 1.43 5.46 6.53
N GLU A 133 2.13 5.19 7.62
CA GLU A 133 1.72 5.69 8.93
C GLU A 133 1.58 7.21 8.89
N VAL A 134 0.52 7.71 9.50
CA VAL A 134 0.21 9.14 9.59
C VAL A 134 0.13 9.54 11.05
N SER A 135 0.86 10.57 11.41
CA SER A 135 0.80 11.11 12.77
C SER A 135 -0.53 11.83 13.03
N LYS A 136 -0.94 11.93 14.30
CA LYS A 136 -2.13 12.68 14.69
C LYS A 136 -2.13 14.13 14.16
N LYS A 137 -0.97 14.79 14.20
CA LYS A 137 -0.81 16.17 13.69
C LYS A 137 -1.05 16.26 12.18
N GLU A 138 -0.61 15.27 11.43
CA GLU A 138 -0.85 15.21 9.98
C GLU A 138 -2.32 14.94 9.68
N LEU A 139 -2.98 14.06 10.44
CA LEU A 139 -4.41 13.80 10.31
C LEU A 139 -5.24 15.05 10.55
N GLU A 140 -4.97 15.80 11.64
CA GLU A 140 -5.64 17.07 11.93
C GLU A 140 -5.44 18.08 10.80
N ALA A 141 -4.25 18.16 10.25
CA ALA A 141 -3.97 19.06 9.12
C ALA A 141 -4.75 18.64 7.85
N LEU A 142 -4.85 17.35 7.55
CA LEU A 142 -5.61 16.82 6.42
C LEU A 142 -7.12 17.07 6.57
N GLN A 143 -7.66 16.86 7.77
CA GLN A 143 -9.06 17.16 8.09
C GLN A 143 -9.37 18.66 7.89
N ASN A 144 -8.48 19.53 8.36
CA ASN A 144 -8.60 20.97 8.16
C ASN A 144 -8.51 21.40 6.68
N MET A 145 -7.93 20.59 5.82
CA MET A 145 -7.91 20.81 4.37
C MET A 145 -9.18 20.28 3.67
N GLY A 146 -10.08 19.61 4.39
CA GLY A 146 -11.34 19.10 3.87
C GLY A 146 -11.22 17.75 3.14
N TYR A 147 -10.13 17.00 3.31
CA TYR A 147 -9.99 15.66 2.73
C TYR A 147 -10.82 14.61 3.47
N ASN A 148 -11.42 13.70 2.70
CA ASN A 148 -11.95 12.45 3.24
C ASN A 148 -10.78 11.47 3.40
N ILE A 149 -10.45 11.14 4.65
CA ILE A 149 -9.24 10.37 4.96
C ILE A 149 -9.61 8.91 5.17
N SER A 150 -8.83 8.02 4.54
CA SER A 150 -8.86 6.59 4.78
C SER A 150 -7.45 6.08 5.06
N LEU A 151 -7.33 5.09 5.94
CA LEU A 151 -6.05 4.51 6.33
C LEU A 151 -5.95 3.06 5.89
N TYR A 152 -4.75 2.65 5.48
CA TYR A 152 -4.44 1.26 5.12
C TYR A 152 -4.18 0.36 6.34
N ASP A 153 -3.94 0.96 7.51
CA ASP A 153 -3.74 0.27 8.78
C ASP A 153 -5.05 0.24 9.56
N TYR A 154 -5.58 -0.96 9.79
CA TYR A 154 -6.85 -1.16 10.48
C TYR A 154 -6.85 -0.61 11.90
N TYR A 155 -5.75 -0.82 12.63
CA TYR A 155 -5.63 -0.37 14.01
C TYR A 155 -5.60 1.15 14.11
N ALA A 156 -4.79 1.78 13.28
CA ALA A 156 -4.73 3.24 13.20
C ALA A 156 -6.10 3.82 12.78
N ALA A 157 -6.78 3.23 11.81
CA ALA A 157 -8.12 3.65 11.41
C ALA A 157 -9.12 3.58 12.57
N THR A 158 -9.09 2.51 13.36
CA THR A 158 -9.93 2.35 14.54
C THR A 158 -9.62 3.39 15.63
N ILE A 159 -8.35 3.60 15.95
CA ILE A 159 -7.92 4.58 16.99
C ILE A 159 -8.35 6.00 16.61
N PHE A 160 -8.22 6.36 15.34
CA PHE A 160 -8.55 7.72 14.86
C PHE A 160 -10.01 7.86 14.41
N ASN A 161 -10.82 6.82 14.52
CA ASN A 161 -12.21 6.78 14.04
C ASN A 161 -12.31 7.21 12.56
N LEU A 162 -11.44 6.63 11.72
CA LEU A 162 -11.37 6.85 10.29
C LEU A 162 -11.73 5.59 9.52
N LYS A 163 -12.03 5.74 8.23
CA LYS A 163 -12.32 4.60 7.36
C LYS A 163 -11.05 3.77 7.15
N TYR A 164 -11.15 2.47 7.38
CA TYR A 164 -10.15 1.51 6.91
C TYR A 164 -10.44 1.16 5.46
N ILE A 165 -9.42 1.22 4.61
CA ILE A 165 -9.42 0.68 3.26
C ILE A 165 -8.12 -0.11 3.12
N HIS A 166 -8.25 -1.40 2.89
CA HIS A 166 -7.12 -2.33 2.82
C HIS A 166 -6.09 -1.95 1.74
N GLN A 167 -4.94 -2.63 1.74
CA GLN A 167 -3.88 -2.47 0.74
C GLN A 167 -4.41 -2.76 -0.67
N VAL A 168 -3.78 -2.16 -1.65
CA VAL A 168 -4.09 -2.29 -3.08
C VAL A 168 -2.93 -2.89 -3.84
N TYR A 169 -3.26 -3.68 -4.86
CA TYR A 169 -2.30 -4.22 -5.81
C TYR A 169 -2.91 -4.31 -7.21
N ARG A 170 -2.29 -5.07 -8.09
CA ARG A 170 -2.84 -5.40 -9.42
C ARG A 170 -2.36 -6.76 -9.87
N PHE A 171 -3.10 -7.37 -10.80
CA PHE A 171 -2.59 -8.49 -11.56
C PHE A 171 -1.44 -8.01 -12.45
N ALA A 172 -0.23 -8.51 -12.17
CA ALA A 172 0.91 -8.13 -12.99
C ALA A 172 0.71 -8.64 -14.42
N PRO A 173 0.82 -7.78 -15.45
CA PRO A 173 0.80 -8.29 -16.81
C PRO A 173 1.98 -9.23 -17.00
N ALA A 174 1.74 -10.37 -17.61
CA ALA A 174 2.77 -11.35 -17.97
C ALA A 174 3.93 -10.73 -18.79
N SER A 175 3.70 -9.57 -19.42
CA SER A 175 4.69 -8.80 -20.17
C SER A 175 5.75 -8.11 -19.31
N ILE A 176 5.45 -7.80 -18.03
CA ILE A 176 6.42 -7.15 -17.13
C ILE A 176 7.40 -8.19 -16.57
N ILE A 177 6.95 -9.41 -16.41
CA ILE A 177 7.72 -10.49 -15.84
C ILE A 177 7.79 -11.58 -16.90
N LYS A 178 8.82 -11.51 -17.75
CA LYS A 178 9.11 -12.65 -18.61
C LYS A 178 9.41 -13.87 -17.73
N PRO A 179 8.75 -15.02 -17.97
CA PRO A 179 8.95 -16.22 -17.17
C PRO A 179 10.27 -16.93 -17.54
N GLU A 180 11.40 -16.22 -17.45
CA GLU A 180 12.73 -16.81 -17.53
C GLU A 180 13.11 -17.56 -16.25
N VAL A 181 12.27 -17.41 -15.23
CA VAL A 181 12.51 -18.01 -13.92
C VAL A 181 12.06 -19.48 -13.93
N LYS A 182 12.96 -20.36 -14.31
CA LYS A 182 12.69 -21.82 -14.35
C LYS A 182 12.95 -22.52 -13.00
N THR A 183 13.59 -21.89 -12.04
CA THR A 183 13.94 -22.49 -10.75
C THR A 183 13.82 -21.48 -9.63
N GLN A 184 13.16 -21.87 -8.53
CA GLN A 184 13.23 -21.12 -7.28
C GLN A 184 14.68 -21.22 -6.74
N GLU A 185 15.39 -20.10 -6.77
CA GLU A 185 16.80 -20.06 -6.35
C GLU A 185 16.95 -19.99 -4.83
N TYR A 186 15.91 -19.47 -4.16
CA TYR A 186 15.90 -19.24 -2.71
C TYR A 186 14.65 -19.83 -2.06
N ASP A 187 14.82 -20.36 -0.85
CA ASP A 187 13.66 -20.67 -0.03
C ASP A 187 12.99 -19.40 0.50
N CYS A 188 13.79 -18.43 0.97
CA CYS A 188 13.28 -17.22 1.60
C CYS A 188 13.91 -15.95 1.00
N TYR A 189 13.08 -14.92 0.80
CA TYR A 189 13.50 -13.62 0.29
C TYR A 189 13.03 -12.49 1.18
N TRP A 190 13.92 -11.56 1.48
CA TRP A 190 13.63 -10.31 2.17
C TRP A 190 14.39 -9.14 1.55
N LEU A 191 13.68 -8.01 1.32
CA LEU A 191 14.25 -6.73 0.94
C LEU A 191 13.67 -5.66 1.86
N GLY A 192 14.49 -4.89 2.55
CA GLY A 192 13.98 -3.82 3.37
C GLY A 192 15.00 -2.81 3.83
N LYS A 193 14.48 -1.61 4.17
CA LYS A 193 15.29 -0.60 4.84
C LYS A 193 15.64 -1.02 6.25
N ILE A 194 16.86 -0.70 6.64
CA ILE A 194 17.31 -0.85 8.01
C ILE A 194 16.70 0.27 8.85
N LYS A 195 15.93 -0.13 9.85
CA LYS A 195 15.27 0.71 10.85
C LYS A 195 15.22 -0.05 12.18
N SER A 196 14.23 0.28 13.03
CA SER A 196 13.91 -0.40 14.28
C SER A 196 13.81 -1.92 14.21
N ARG A 197 13.39 -2.46 13.07
CA ARG A 197 13.18 -3.91 12.82
C ARG A 197 14.46 -4.74 12.60
N LEU A 198 15.64 -4.11 12.49
CA LEU A 198 16.91 -4.84 12.25
C LEU A 198 17.16 -6.01 13.22
N PRO A 199 16.92 -5.89 14.55
CA PRO A 199 17.12 -7.01 15.46
C PRO A 199 16.24 -8.22 15.16
N VAL A 200 14.99 -7.99 14.73
CA VAL A 200 14.04 -9.04 14.37
C VAL A 200 14.46 -9.69 13.05
N VAL A 201 14.84 -8.89 12.05
CA VAL A 201 15.34 -9.37 10.75
C VAL A 201 16.54 -10.28 10.94
N ASN A 202 17.55 -9.84 11.70
CA ASN A 202 18.79 -10.62 11.94
C ASN A 202 18.50 -11.92 12.69
N ARG A 203 17.57 -11.93 13.63
CA ARG A 203 17.19 -13.12 14.38
C ARG A 203 16.48 -14.11 13.48
N LEU A 204 15.55 -13.65 12.67
CA LEU A 204 14.82 -14.49 11.73
C LEU A 204 15.76 -15.08 10.66
N GLU A 205 16.65 -14.29 10.07
CA GLU A 205 17.62 -14.77 9.09
C GLU A 205 18.50 -15.88 9.68
N LYS A 206 19.08 -15.66 10.87
CA LYS A 206 19.89 -16.69 11.57
C LYS A 206 19.07 -17.95 11.84
N PHE A 207 17.83 -17.80 12.26
CA PHE A 207 16.93 -18.93 12.52
C PHE A 207 16.67 -19.73 11.23
N LEU A 208 16.29 -19.08 10.14
CA LEU A 208 16.04 -19.76 8.86
C LEU A 208 17.27 -20.48 8.31
N LEU A 209 18.45 -19.85 8.39
CA LEU A 209 19.73 -20.46 8.02
C LEU A 209 20.05 -21.69 8.90
N SER A 210 19.76 -21.66 10.20
CA SER A 210 19.92 -22.81 11.10
C SER A 210 19.04 -24.00 10.71
N GLN A 211 17.90 -23.71 10.09
CA GLN A 211 17.00 -24.71 9.52
C GLN A 211 17.43 -25.24 8.14
N LYS A 212 18.61 -24.82 7.64
CA LYS A 212 19.18 -25.18 6.33
C LYS A 212 18.35 -24.66 5.15
N LEU A 213 17.59 -23.57 5.33
CA LEU A 213 16.89 -22.88 4.27
C LEU A 213 17.85 -21.91 3.57
N THR A 214 17.74 -21.82 2.25
CA THR A 214 18.49 -20.85 1.44
C THR A 214 17.80 -19.49 1.51
N CYS A 215 18.55 -18.46 1.93
CA CYS A 215 18.00 -17.13 2.19
C CYS A 215 18.68 -16.06 1.36
N ARG A 216 17.89 -15.16 0.77
CA ARG A 216 18.37 -13.94 0.16
C ARG A 216 17.82 -12.72 0.91
N PHE A 217 18.64 -12.14 1.78
CA PHE A 217 18.31 -10.93 2.53
C PHE A 217 19.05 -9.75 1.92
N ILE A 218 18.31 -8.70 1.54
CA ILE A 218 18.87 -7.46 0.97
C ILE A 218 18.59 -6.31 1.91
N TYR A 219 19.64 -5.83 2.55
CA TYR A 219 19.62 -4.75 3.52
C TYR A 219 19.84 -3.42 2.81
N VAL A 220 18.88 -2.52 2.88
CA VAL A 220 18.96 -1.18 2.29
C VAL A 220 19.31 -0.16 3.37
N TYR A 221 20.55 0.30 3.38
CA TYR A 221 21.03 1.35 4.28
C TYR A 221 20.76 2.74 3.68
N GLU A 222 21.03 2.90 2.40
CA GLU A 222 20.90 4.16 1.69
C GLU A 222 19.95 4.08 0.49
N ARG A 223 19.46 5.26 0.07
CA ARG A 223 18.53 5.31 -1.07
C ARG A 223 19.13 4.74 -2.36
N ALA A 224 20.43 4.93 -2.58
CA ALA A 224 21.15 4.44 -3.76
C ALA A 224 21.20 2.90 -3.85
N GLN A 225 21.00 2.19 -2.73
CA GLN A 225 21.02 0.71 -2.67
C GLN A 225 19.66 0.07 -2.96
N ARG A 226 18.64 0.88 -3.25
CA ARG A 226 17.31 0.34 -3.56
C ARG A 226 17.32 -0.34 -4.91
N LEU A 227 16.78 -1.55 -4.94
CA LEU A 227 16.43 -2.19 -6.21
C LEU A 227 15.26 -1.45 -6.87
N SER A 228 15.23 -1.48 -8.20
CA SER A 228 14.01 -1.16 -8.92
C SER A 228 12.88 -2.13 -8.53
N TYR A 229 11.64 -1.71 -8.69
CA TYR A 229 10.53 -2.59 -8.34
C TYR A 229 10.50 -3.87 -9.19
N ILE A 230 10.89 -3.79 -10.45
CA ILE A 230 10.99 -4.96 -11.35
C ILE A 230 12.06 -5.95 -10.86
N GLU A 231 13.20 -5.47 -10.38
CA GLU A 231 14.23 -6.33 -9.80
C GLU A 231 13.77 -6.97 -8.50
N ASN A 232 13.01 -6.22 -7.66
CA ASN A 232 12.35 -6.81 -6.49
C ASN A 232 11.42 -7.95 -6.89
N LEU A 233 10.55 -7.74 -7.88
CA LEU A 233 9.62 -8.77 -8.35
C LEU A 233 10.32 -10.03 -8.91
N ARG A 234 11.47 -9.87 -9.57
CA ARG A 234 12.29 -11.01 -10.00
C ARG A 234 12.76 -11.84 -8.80
N ASN A 235 13.23 -11.21 -7.72
CA ASN A 235 13.61 -11.91 -6.50
C ASN A 235 12.41 -12.58 -5.82
N VAL A 236 11.25 -11.91 -5.80
CA VAL A 236 9.99 -12.50 -5.31
C VAL A 236 9.68 -13.78 -6.07
N LEU A 237 9.75 -13.76 -7.41
CA LEU A 237 9.47 -14.92 -8.25
C LEU A 237 10.50 -16.05 -8.12
N ASN A 238 11.76 -15.70 -7.82
CA ASN A 238 12.85 -16.65 -7.58
C ASN A 238 12.84 -17.25 -6.18
N SER A 239 11.90 -16.89 -5.32
CA SER A 239 11.79 -17.40 -3.96
C SER A 239 10.53 -18.24 -3.77
N LYS A 240 10.58 -19.21 -2.85
CA LYS A 240 9.42 -19.96 -2.35
C LYS A 240 8.57 -19.10 -1.43
N CYS A 241 9.23 -18.34 -0.57
CA CYS A 241 8.62 -17.61 0.53
C CYS A 241 9.14 -16.18 0.57
N ILE A 242 8.23 -15.23 0.78
CA ILE A 242 8.54 -13.81 1.02
C ILE A 242 8.51 -13.58 2.53
N ILE A 243 9.41 -12.74 3.01
CA ILE A 243 9.43 -12.33 4.41
C ILE A 243 8.91 -10.90 4.53
N ASP A 244 7.94 -10.70 5.41
CA ASP A 244 7.38 -9.42 5.77
C ASP A 244 7.55 -9.15 7.26
N ILE A 245 8.29 -8.08 7.60
CA ILE A 245 8.51 -7.67 8.98
C ILE A 245 8.02 -6.24 9.12
N ASN A 246 6.98 -6.06 9.91
CA ASN A 246 6.42 -4.74 10.20
C ASN A 246 7.28 -3.99 11.23
N ASP A 247 7.21 -2.67 11.20
CA ASP A 247 7.68 -1.85 12.30
C ASP A 247 6.76 -2.08 13.52
N GLU A 248 7.30 -1.92 14.73
CA GLU A 248 6.55 -2.17 15.96
C GLU A 248 5.31 -1.26 16.05
N GLY A 249 4.15 -1.87 16.34
CA GLY A 249 2.88 -1.16 16.42
C GLY A 249 2.18 -0.91 15.08
N SER A 250 2.75 -1.34 13.96
CA SER A 250 2.13 -1.24 12.64
C SER A 250 1.46 -2.56 12.25
N PHE A 251 0.19 -2.49 11.89
CA PHE A 251 -0.64 -3.64 11.49
C PHE A 251 -1.15 -3.55 10.05
N GLY A 252 -0.75 -2.53 9.33
CA GLY A 252 -1.09 -2.37 7.91
C GLY A 252 -0.47 -3.48 7.06
N LEU A 253 -1.21 -3.92 6.05
CA LEU A 253 -0.72 -4.89 5.08
C LEU A 253 0.32 -4.23 4.17
N SER A 254 1.51 -4.80 4.10
CA SER A 254 2.57 -4.31 3.23
C SER A 254 2.38 -4.77 1.78
N LEU A 255 3.13 -4.17 0.85
CA LEU A 255 3.18 -4.66 -0.54
C LEU A 255 3.67 -6.12 -0.63
N ARG A 256 4.52 -6.58 0.30
CA ARG A 256 5.01 -7.98 0.31
C ARG A 256 3.89 -8.97 0.56
N VAL A 257 2.92 -8.61 1.38
CA VAL A 257 1.72 -9.42 1.58
C VAL A 257 0.95 -9.55 0.27
N MET A 258 0.77 -8.44 -0.44
CA MET A 258 0.11 -8.46 -1.75
C MET A 258 0.92 -9.25 -2.77
N GLU A 259 2.24 -9.05 -2.85
CA GLU A 259 3.13 -9.83 -3.70
C GLU A 259 3.01 -11.34 -3.41
N SER A 260 2.88 -11.74 -2.14
CA SER A 260 2.74 -13.15 -1.78
C SER A 260 1.48 -13.77 -2.36
N ILE A 261 0.33 -13.13 -2.22
CA ILE A 261 -0.95 -13.68 -2.69
C ILE A 261 -1.10 -13.61 -4.22
N PHE A 262 -0.62 -12.52 -4.85
CA PHE A 262 -0.73 -12.35 -6.31
C PHE A 262 0.28 -13.20 -7.11
N PHE A 263 1.42 -13.56 -6.51
CA PHE A 263 2.45 -14.40 -7.16
C PHE A 263 2.51 -15.83 -6.62
N ASN A 264 1.55 -16.24 -5.79
CA ASN A 264 1.48 -17.57 -5.19
C ASN A 264 2.80 -17.93 -4.47
N ARG A 265 3.27 -17.03 -3.59
CA ARG A 265 4.44 -17.23 -2.74
C ARG A 265 4.02 -17.36 -1.29
N LYS A 266 4.65 -18.28 -0.57
CA LYS A 266 4.46 -18.36 0.88
C LYS A 266 4.90 -17.04 1.54
N LEU A 267 4.38 -16.80 2.73
CA LEU A 267 4.70 -15.61 3.50
C LEU A 267 5.10 -15.98 4.92
N ILE A 268 6.22 -15.46 5.38
CA ILE A 268 6.56 -15.40 6.79
C ILE A 268 6.41 -13.95 7.24
N THR A 269 5.55 -13.67 8.19
CA THR A 269 5.28 -12.30 8.65
C THR A 269 5.30 -12.17 10.16
N THR A 270 5.59 -10.98 10.66
CA THR A 270 5.40 -10.62 12.08
C THR A 270 4.05 -9.96 12.34
N ASN A 271 3.23 -9.77 11.30
CA ASN A 271 1.94 -9.11 11.41
C ASN A 271 0.83 -10.11 11.77
N SER A 272 0.43 -10.15 13.04
CA SER A 272 -0.63 -11.05 13.50
C SER A 272 -2.03 -10.70 12.99
N PHE A 273 -2.25 -9.44 12.60
CA PHE A 273 -3.52 -9.01 12.00
C PHE A 273 -3.88 -9.83 10.74
N ILE A 274 -2.89 -10.39 10.06
CA ILE A 274 -3.11 -11.17 8.82
C ILE A 274 -4.03 -12.37 9.03
N ARG A 275 -4.17 -12.91 10.28
CA ARG A 275 -5.13 -13.97 10.59
C ARG A 275 -6.59 -13.57 10.36
N GLN A 276 -6.87 -12.28 10.35
CA GLN A 276 -8.20 -11.73 10.17
C GLN A 276 -8.49 -11.41 8.69
N CYS A 277 -7.51 -11.58 7.81
CA CYS A 277 -7.69 -11.33 6.39
C CYS A 277 -8.35 -12.52 5.70
N ASP A 278 -9.20 -12.24 4.72
CA ASP A 278 -9.96 -13.22 3.95
C ASP A 278 -9.10 -14.19 3.13
N PHE A 279 -7.86 -13.82 2.83
CA PHE A 279 -6.86 -14.67 2.15
C PHE A 279 -6.00 -15.49 3.11
N TYR A 280 -6.19 -15.39 4.43
CA TYR A 280 -5.36 -16.12 5.37
C TYR A 280 -5.53 -17.64 5.22
N ASN A 281 -4.39 -18.32 5.07
CA ASN A 281 -4.31 -19.77 5.05
C ASN A 281 -3.02 -20.20 5.74
N PRO A 282 -3.06 -21.07 6.78
CA PRO A 282 -1.86 -21.51 7.49
C PRO A 282 -0.88 -22.32 6.63
N ASN A 283 -1.31 -22.87 5.49
CA ASN A 283 -0.40 -23.50 4.54
C ASN A 283 0.44 -22.48 3.74
N ASN A 284 -0.06 -21.23 3.64
CA ASN A 284 0.57 -20.16 2.87
C ASN A 284 1.30 -19.15 3.74
N ILE A 285 0.85 -18.96 4.99
CA ILE A 285 1.26 -17.86 5.87
C ILE A 285 1.69 -18.40 7.23
N PHE A 286 2.92 -18.08 7.60
CA PHE A 286 3.52 -18.39 8.90
C PHE A 286 3.71 -17.08 9.68
N ILE A 287 3.20 -16.99 10.90
CA ILE A 287 3.35 -15.79 11.74
C ILE A 287 4.50 -16.02 12.71
N TYR A 288 5.65 -15.43 12.38
CA TYR A 288 6.85 -15.52 13.19
C TYR A 288 6.68 -14.81 14.54
N GLY A 289 6.93 -15.56 15.60
CA GLY A 289 6.72 -15.12 16.99
C GLY A 289 5.38 -15.54 17.59
N GLU A 290 4.44 -16.09 16.79
CA GLU A 290 3.18 -16.69 17.27
C GLU A 290 3.10 -18.18 16.92
N ASP A 291 3.40 -18.52 15.66
CA ASP A 291 3.45 -19.92 15.25
C ASP A 291 4.71 -20.58 15.81
N LYS A 292 4.64 -21.87 16.11
CA LYS A 292 5.76 -22.61 16.71
C LYS A 292 6.92 -22.73 15.73
N ASP A 293 8.09 -22.25 16.12
CA ASP A 293 9.32 -22.24 15.31
C ASP A 293 9.68 -23.63 14.75
N GLU A 294 9.39 -24.69 15.51
CA GLU A 294 9.62 -26.10 15.10
C GLU A 294 8.84 -26.50 13.83
N ASN A 295 7.74 -25.80 13.54
CA ASN A 295 6.89 -26.09 12.38
C ASN A 295 7.38 -25.44 11.08
N ILE A 296 8.42 -24.59 11.12
CA ILE A 296 8.84 -23.80 9.94
C ILE A 296 9.21 -24.68 8.74
N LYS A 297 9.86 -25.85 8.96
CA LYS A 297 10.19 -26.77 7.87
C LYS A 297 8.95 -27.40 7.26
N ALA A 298 8.07 -27.93 8.13
CA ALA A 298 6.80 -28.49 7.68
C ALA A 298 6.00 -27.48 6.89
N PHE A 299 5.92 -26.22 7.38
CA PHE A 299 5.30 -25.13 6.64
C PHE A 299 5.94 -24.90 5.25
N MET A 300 7.27 -24.89 5.15
CA MET A 300 7.98 -24.68 3.88
C MET A 300 7.76 -25.84 2.89
N ASP A 301 7.51 -27.04 3.39
CA ASP A 301 7.29 -28.24 2.57
C ASP A 301 5.84 -28.40 2.09
N LEU A 302 4.86 -27.72 2.72
CA LEU A 302 3.49 -27.72 2.25
C LEU A 302 3.34 -27.04 0.87
N ASP A 303 2.44 -27.56 0.05
CA ASP A 303 2.08 -26.92 -1.19
C ASP A 303 1.32 -25.62 -0.94
N TYR A 304 1.61 -24.60 -1.77
CA TYR A 304 0.86 -23.35 -1.75
C TYR A 304 -0.59 -23.59 -2.18
N GLN A 305 -1.54 -23.08 -1.41
CA GLN A 305 -2.97 -23.14 -1.73
C GLN A 305 -3.37 -21.82 -2.38
N PRO A 306 -3.68 -21.79 -3.70
CA PRO A 306 -4.00 -20.55 -4.38
C PRO A 306 -5.19 -19.82 -3.72
N VAL A 307 -5.04 -18.49 -3.56
CA VAL A 307 -6.12 -17.61 -3.12
C VAL A 307 -7.15 -17.52 -4.25
N SER A 308 -8.44 -17.56 -3.90
CA SER A 308 -9.50 -17.49 -4.91
C SER A 308 -9.46 -16.16 -5.67
N GLN A 309 -9.90 -16.21 -6.95
CA GLN A 309 -9.93 -15.03 -7.80
C GLN A 309 -10.82 -13.92 -7.23
N ASP A 310 -11.93 -14.26 -6.57
CA ASP A 310 -12.84 -13.29 -5.97
C ASP A 310 -12.18 -12.53 -4.82
N ILE A 311 -11.35 -13.20 -4.04
CA ILE A 311 -10.56 -12.54 -3.00
C ILE A 311 -9.50 -11.64 -3.63
N LEU A 312 -8.74 -12.13 -4.62
CA LEU A 312 -7.71 -11.32 -5.30
C LEU A 312 -8.30 -10.08 -5.97
N ASN A 313 -9.48 -10.19 -6.56
CA ASN A 313 -10.17 -9.06 -7.19
C ASN A 313 -10.41 -7.92 -6.22
N ARG A 314 -10.74 -8.19 -4.95
CA ARG A 314 -10.95 -7.13 -3.94
C ARG A 314 -9.71 -6.27 -3.72
N TYR A 315 -8.52 -6.85 -3.89
CA TYR A 315 -7.22 -6.16 -3.75
C TYR A 315 -6.71 -5.60 -5.08
N ASP A 316 -7.33 -5.94 -6.22
CA ASP A 316 -6.98 -5.35 -7.51
C ASP A 316 -7.44 -3.90 -7.61
N ILE A 317 -6.60 -3.03 -8.18
CA ILE A 317 -6.82 -1.59 -8.24
C ILE A 317 -8.18 -1.22 -8.88
N ASN A 318 -8.67 -2.00 -9.84
CA ASN A 318 -9.90 -1.70 -10.56
C ASN A 318 -11.15 -1.93 -9.69
N GLU A 319 -11.16 -2.96 -8.86
CA GLU A 319 -12.24 -3.18 -7.89
C GLU A 319 -12.04 -2.31 -6.63
N TRP A 320 -10.79 -2.14 -6.22
CA TRP A 320 -10.43 -1.40 -5.02
C TRP A 320 -10.90 0.07 -5.05
N ILE A 321 -10.86 0.74 -6.20
CA ILE A 321 -11.35 2.12 -6.34
C ILE A 321 -12.84 2.25 -5.99
N GLY A 322 -13.61 1.18 -6.09
CA GLY A 322 -15.02 1.13 -5.67
C GLY A 322 -15.25 1.49 -4.21
N ASN A 323 -14.27 1.26 -3.34
CA ASN A 323 -14.36 1.60 -1.91
C ASN A 323 -14.58 3.10 -1.65
N PHE A 324 -14.34 3.96 -2.62
CA PHE A 324 -14.46 5.41 -2.51
C PHE A 324 -15.77 5.96 -3.11
N LEU A 325 -16.50 5.18 -3.90
CA LEU A 325 -17.68 5.62 -4.62
C LEU A 325 -18.94 5.66 -3.75
N PHE A 326 -19.03 4.83 -2.73
CA PHE A 326 -20.23 4.64 -1.93
C PHE A 326 -20.40 5.62 -0.75
N GLN A 327 -19.56 6.64 -0.63
CA GLN A 327 -19.68 7.65 0.45
C GLN A 327 -20.70 8.76 0.15
N GLN A 328 -21.38 8.76 -0.99
CA GLN A 328 -22.33 9.81 -1.37
C GLN A 328 -23.77 9.59 -0.85
N SER A 329 -24.02 8.57 -0.04
CA SER A 329 -25.38 8.16 0.35
C SER A 329 -25.65 8.21 1.87
N LEU A 330 -24.98 9.09 2.61
CA LEU A 330 -25.30 9.33 4.02
C LEU A 330 -25.48 10.83 4.28
#